data_56b9e659afae3a1aa0b9e88c41baaf1f
#
_entry.id   56b9e659afae3a1aa0b9e88c41baaf1f
#
_cell.length_a   1.000
_cell.length_b   1.000
_cell.length_c   1.000
_cell.angle_alpha   90.00
_cell.angle_beta   90.00
_cell.angle_gamma   90.00
#
_symmetry.space_group_name_H-M   'P 1'
#
loop_
_entity.id
_entity.type
_entity.pdbx_description
1 polymer ?
#
loop_
_entity_poly.entity_id
_entity_poly.type
_entity_poly.pdbx_seq_one_letter_code
_entity_poly.pdbx_strand_id
1 'polypeptide(L)'
;MNASKFKNALGEIKKEHFTNCNATTVSTEGRYLAVNGNFLAMSWSNQGEIVVVDSSSFCSCKPDQPRIKGRRANVLDLEFSPHSSDLLAAAFDDCMVSLYKIPEGGLTKHLTQEVQIYQKHAKKVPFVTFNPVASNVICTGAFLGDIHIWNALTGDSYVELKADETPTCVQWNPNGTLIGATTKKKTINIFDPRSNKLIMSHIINESFHASKFAWLDNEQIVTLGWNKAKAKMMRLFDIRKVKEDLSAESEVTSFKIDSSTTVTTPFVDRESKLVYAIAKGEAMVRTFDYSTGTFIKGIDFSKGEPSISTVMFDRKCLDYNKLEVDRFARYVNSQKVFYVSYTIPRRNPGYDPTLYPPVECGEPALTYEQWVGGETAEPIKKEINTIENKFVSQVQTFVKQEVKVEVKTPEAKIKELENKIAEMSVKINQLTEENAKLKKQIEAKKAQKQETQVQEDQPQEQKLQMQKEQPEEPPQEQKLQIQEEQPEEPPQEQKLQIQEEQPQEEPEPEHVQEEPAQDEIHQEENQIIEQGEQAQEQPKEEQAPEQAPEETQEQELRIEEQNPEENQQ
;
A
#
# COMPACT_ATOMS: atom_id res chain seq x y z
N MET A 1 2.02 29.96 -19.71
CA MET A 1 1.96 28.66 -18.98
C MET A 1 1.11 27.71 -19.79
N ASN A 2 1.65 26.57 -20.19
CA ASN A 2 0.86 25.57 -20.93
C ASN A 2 -0.15 24.97 -19.94
N ALA A 3 -1.44 25.05 -20.30
CA ALA A 3 -2.49 24.40 -19.52
C ALA A 3 -2.23 22.88 -19.48
N SER A 4 -2.46 22.26 -18.32
CA SER A 4 -2.35 20.81 -18.17
C SER A 4 -3.18 20.08 -19.24
N LYS A 5 -2.63 19.00 -19.80
CA LYS A 5 -3.34 18.12 -20.75
C LYS A 5 -4.58 17.49 -20.12
N PHE A 6 -4.61 17.38 -18.80
CA PHE A 6 -5.65 16.70 -18.00
C PHE A 6 -6.66 17.66 -17.36
N LYS A 7 -6.57 18.97 -17.60
CA LYS A 7 -7.45 19.98 -17.01
C LYS A 7 -8.95 19.67 -17.13
N ASN A 8 -9.34 18.94 -18.18
CA ASN A 8 -10.73 18.61 -18.48
C ASN A 8 -11.06 17.13 -18.22
N ALA A 9 -10.25 16.41 -17.45
CA ALA A 9 -10.59 15.05 -17.03
C ALA A 9 -11.85 15.05 -16.15
N LEU A 10 -12.83 14.23 -16.49
CA LEU A 10 -14.11 14.13 -15.81
C LEU A 10 -14.24 12.79 -15.10
N GLY A 11 -14.61 12.83 -13.82
CA GLY A 11 -14.92 11.64 -13.05
C GLY A 11 -16.33 11.12 -13.35
N GLU A 12 -16.47 9.83 -13.58
CA GLU A 12 -17.75 9.14 -13.78
C GLU A 12 -17.80 7.85 -12.97
N ILE A 13 -18.97 7.58 -12.35
CA ILE A 13 -19.22 6.29 -11.69
C ILE A 13 -19.50 5.26 -12.77
N LYS A 14 -18.78 4.11 -12.73
CA LYS A 14 -19.11 2.96 -13.55
C LYS A 14 -20.46 2.38 -13.13
N LYS A 15 -21.29 1.97 -14.12
CA LYS A 15 -22.65 1.46 -13.87
C LYS A 15 -22.60 0.18 -13.03
N GLU A 16 -21.69 -0.72 -13.38
CA GLU A 16 -21.48 -1.97 -12.66
C GLU A 16 -20.74 -1.71 -11.33
N HIS A 17 -21.13 -2.43 -10.29
CA HIS A 17 -20.51 -2.32 -8.97
C HIS A 17 -20.70 -3.61 -8.16
N PHE A 18 -19.87 -3.80 -7.15
CA PHE A 18 -20.02 -4.88 -6.19
C PHE A 18 -21.08 -4.50 -5.17
N THR A 19 -21.93 -5.45 -4.81
CA THR A 19 -23.01 -5.27 -3.84
C THR A 19 -22.93 -6.27 -2.70
N ASN A 20 -23.67 -6.04 -1.62
CA ASN A 20 -23.66 -6.89 -0.42
C ASN A 20 -22.25 -7.07 0.19
N CYS A 21 -21.41 -6.05 0.04
CA CYS A 21 -20.08 -6.03 0.64
C CYS A 21 -20.22 -5.69 2.12
N ASN A 22 -20.06 -6.68 2.99
CA ASN A 22 -20.23 -6.50 4.45
C ASN A 22 -19.01 -5.80 5.05
N ALA A 23 -19.03 -4.47 5.10
CA ALA A 23 -17.92 -3.65 5.60
C ALA A 23 -17.67 -3.87 7.09
N THR A 24 -16.40 -3.81 7.50
CA THR A 24 -16.03 -3.72 8.92
C THR A 24 -16.47 -2.36 9.48
N THR A 25 -16.85 -2.36 10.77
CA THR A 25 -17.14 -1.13 11.53
C THR A 25 -15.93 -0.64 12.33
N VAL A 26 -14.83 -1.37 12.31
CA VAL A 26 -13.59 -1.02 13.04
C VAL A 26 -12.99 0.23 12.45
N SER A 27 -12.70 1.23 13.28
CA SER A 27 -12.02 2.45 12.82
C SER A 27 -10.52 2.20 12.63
N THR A 28 -9.99 2.58 11.50
CA THR A 28 -8.55 2.56 11.20
C THR A 28 -8.14 3.77 10.35
N GLU A 29 -6.88 4.14 10.44
CA GLU A 29 -6.24 5.09 9.53
C GLU A 29 -5.76 4.42 8.23
N GLY A 30 -5.68 3.09 8.20
CA GLY A 30 -5.34 2.29 7.02
C GLY A 30 -6.52 2.10 6.05
N ARG A 31 -6.37 1.16 5.14
CA ARG A 31 -7.30 0.92 4.03
C ARG A 31 -8.11 -0.36 4.28
N TYR A 32 -9.42 -0.30 4.04
CA TYR A 32 -10.27 -1.49 4.03
C TYR A 32 -10.31 -2.19 2.67
N LEU A 33 -9.68 -1.60 1.67
CA LEU A 33 -9.59 -2.10 0.31
C LEU A 33 -8.13 -2.20 -0.13
N ALA A 34 -7.86 -3.19 -0.98
CA ALA A 34 -6.69 -3.22 -1.85
C ALA A 34 -7.13 -3.66 -3.25
N VAL A 35 -6.49 -3.14 -4.29
CA VAL A 35 -6.84 -3.46 -5.67
C VAL A 35 -5.59 -3.54 -6.54
N ASN A 36 -5.65 -4.46 -7.50
CA ASN A 36 -4.68 -4.53 -8.59
C ASN A 36 -5.39 -4.90 -9.90
N GLY A 37 -4.64 -5.20 -10.95
CA GLY A 37 -5.19 -5.60 -12.24
C GLY A 37 -6.01 -6.89 -12.21
N ASN A 38 -5.83 -7.77 -11.23
CA ASN A 38 -6.48 -9.07 -11.14
C ASN A 38 -7.57 -9.10 -10.08
N PHE A 39 -7.29 -8.55 -8.90
CA PHE A 39 -8.13 -8.75 -7.72
C PHE A 39 -8.51 -7.44 -7.04
N LEU A 40 -9.68 -7.47 -6.43
CA LEU A 40 -10.13 -6.54 -5.41
C LEU A 40 -10.23 -7.31 -4.09
N ALA A 41 -9.46 -6.91 -3.09
CA ALA A 41 -9.56 -7.42 -1.72
C ALA A 41 -10.29 -6.40 -0.85
N MET A 42 -11.16 -6.86 0.03
CA MET A 42 -11.89 -6.01 0.97
C MET A 42 -11.97 -6.68 2.35
N SER A 43 -11.78 -5.92 3.41
CA SER A 43 -12.04 -6.38 4.77
C SER A 43 -13.54 -6.71 4.90
N TRP A 44 -13.84 -7.85 5.54
CA TRP A 44 -15.20 -8.38 5.65
C TRP A 44 -15.57 -8.55 7.11
N SER A 45 -16.61 -7.87 7.54
CA SER A 45 -17.07 -7.90 8.94
C SER A 45 -15.95 -7.57 9.97
N ASN A 46 -16.15 -7.90 11.23
CA ASN A 46 -15.23 -7.58 12.32
C ASN A 46 -14.46 -8.82 12.84
N GLN A 47 -14.16 -9.80 11.99
CA GLN A 47 -13.53 -11.06 12.41
C GLN A 47 -12.26 -11.42 11.64
N GLY A 48 -11.58 -10.42 11.08
CA GLY A 48 -10.34 -10.64 10.32
C GLY A 48 -10.53 -11.37 8.99
N GLU A 49 -11.76 -11.46 8.52
CA GLU A 49 -12.03 -12.07 7.22
C GLU A 49 -11.76 -11.07 6.08
N ILE A 50 -11.24 -11.59 4.96
CA ILE A 50 -10.97 -10.79 3.76
C ILE A 50 -11.63 -11.49 2.58
N VAL A 51 -12.48 -10.75 1.86
CA VAL A 51 -13.03 -11.18 0.57
C VAL A 51 -12.07 -10.78 -0.52
N VAL A 52 -11.80 -11.71 -1.44
CA VAL A 52 -11.01 -11.45 -2.65
C VAL A 52 -11.85 -11.86 -3.86
N VAL A 53 -12.10 -10.91 -4.76
CA VAL A 53 -12.87 -11.10 -5.98
C VAL A 53 -12.08 -10.61 -7.20
N ASP A 54 -12.46 -11.08 -8.38
CA ASP A 54 -11.90 -10.55 -9.63
C ASP A 54 -12.25 -9.06 -9.78
N SER A 55 -11.26 -8.20 -9.96
CA SER A 55 -11.43 -6.74 -10.00
C SER A 55 -12.25 -6.25 -11.19
N SER A 56 -12.41 -7.06 -12.25
CA SER A 56 -13.17 -6.71 -13.46
C SER A 56 -14.56 -7.34 -13.51
N SER A 57 -14.85 -8.33 -12.65
CA SER A 57 -16.09 -9.11 -12.66
C SER A 57 -17.01 -8.67 -11.52
N PHE A 58 -17.77 -7.60 -11.74
CA PHE A 58 -18.71 -7.08 -10.76
C PHE A 58 -19.76 -8.12 -10.37
N CYS A 59 -19.96 -8.31 -9.08
CA CYS A 59 -20.85 -9.33 -8.55
C CYS A 59 -21.52 -8.88 -7.24
N SER A 60 -22.54 -9.64 -6.84
CA SER A 60 -23.09 -9.56 -5.49
C SER A 60 -22.30 -10.52 -4.60
N CYS A 61 -21.69 -9.98 -3.56
CA CYS A 61 -20.96 -10.77 -2.58
C CYS A 61 -21.92 -11.65 -1.78
N LYS A 62 -21.58 -12.94 -1.62
CA LYS A 62 -22.41 -13.91 -0.91
C LYS A 62 -21.87 -14.14 0.51
N PRO A 63 -22.77 -14.41 1.49
CA PRO A 63 -22.33 -14.72 2.85
C PRO A 63 -21.46 -15.97 2.96
N ASP A 64 -21.60 -16.93 2.06
CA ASP A 64 -20.92 -18.22 2.02
C ASP A 64 -19.75 -18.30 1.04
N GLN A 65 -19.46 -17.18 0.32
CA GLN A 65 -18.35 -17.19 -0.65
C GLN A 65 -17.00 -17.44 0.01
N PRO A 66 -16.04 -18.01 -0.75
CA PRO A 66 -14.67 -18.19 -0.28
C PRO A 66 -14.03 -16.89 0.20
N ARG A 67 -13.30 -16.96 1.30
CA ARG A 67 -12.61 -15.83 1.93
C ARG A 67 -11.30 -16.28 2.55
N ILE A 68 -10.41 -15.33 2.79
CA ILE A 68 -9.31 -15.52 3.72
C ILE A 68 -9.89 -15.51 5.12
N LYS A 69 -9.56 -16.53 5.91
CA LYS A 69 -10.04 -16.73 7.28
C LYS A 69 -8.92 -17.31 8.15
N GLY A 70 -9.16 -17.38 9.45
CA GLY A 70 -8.29 -18.10 10.40
C GLY A 70 -7.79 -17.19 11.52
N ARG A 71 -7.60 -15.91 11.26
CA ARG A 71 -7.20 -14.93 12.28
C ARG A 71 -8.44 -14.31 12.92
N ARG A 72 -8.48 -14.28 14.25
CA ARG A 72 -9.57 -13.66 15.03
C ARG A 72 -9.23 -12.24 15.46
N ALA A 73 -8.72 -11.44 14.51
CA ALA A 73 -8.28 -10.06 14.73
C ALA A 73 -8.84 -9.18 13.62
N ASN A 74 -9.13 -7.91 13.91
CA ASN A 74 -9.68 -7.01 12.90
C ASN A 74 -8.62 -6.59 11.89
N VAL A 75 -8.99 -6.58 10.61
CA VAL A 75 -8.15 -6.05 9.54
C VAL A 75 -8.09 -4.54 9.67
N LEU A 76 -6.89 -3.99 9.71
CA LEU A 76 -6.63 -2.55 9.80
C LEU A 76 -6.11 -1.95 8.48
N ASP A 77 -5.35 -2.71 7.69
CA ASP A 77 -4.83 -2.28 6.39
C ASP A 77 -4.65 -3.47 5.44
N LEU A 78 -4.75 -3.20 4.15
CA LEU A 78 -4.59 -4.17 3.06
C LEU A 78 -3.76 -3.54 1.95
N GLU A 79 -2.79 -4.32 1.41
CA GLU A 79 -2.06 -3.92 0.19
C GLU A 79 -1.66 -5.14 -0.63
N PHE A 80 -1.88 -5.09 -1.94
CA PHE A 80 -1.29 -6.04 -2.87
C PHE A 80 0.16 -5.67 -3.17
N SER A 81 1.00 -6.69 -3.35
CA SER A 81 2.36 -6.47 -3.81
C SER A 81 2.36 -5.78 -5.19
N PRO A 82 3.15 -4.72 -5.41
CA PRO A 82 3.31 -4.13 -6.73
C PRO A 82 4.02 -5.06 -7.72
N HIS A 83 4.81 -6.02 -7.20
CA HIS A 83 5.64 -6.94 -7.97
C HIS A 83 5.01 -8.30 -8.24
N SER A 84 3.95 -8.66 -7.50
CA SER A 84 3.24 -9.93 -7.67
C SER A 84 1.75 -9.72 -7.48
N SER A 85 0.97 -9.99 -8.52
CA SER A 85 -0.47 -9.77 -8.49
C SER A 85 -1.24 -10.74 -7.58
N ASP A 86 -0.58 -11.78 -7.07
CA ASP A 86 -1.16 -12.82 -6.23
C ASP A 86 -0.78 -12.70 -4.74
N LEU A 87 0.09 -11.75 -4.37
CA LEU A 87 0.49 -11.54 -2.99
C LEU A 87 -0.28 -10.38 -2.34
N LEU A 88 -0.96 -10.68 -1.24
CA LEU A 88 -1.73 -9.73 -0.43
C LEU A 88 -1.16 -9.67 0.98
N ALA A 89 -0.77 -8.49 1.43
CA ALA A 89 -0.45 -8.23 2.84
C ALA A 89 -1.67 -7.69 3.57
N ALA A 90 -1.87 -8.16 4.80
CA ALA A 90 -2.94 -7.72 5.69
C ALA A 90 -2.38 -7.42 7.08
N ALA A 91 -2.64 -6.23 7.59
CA ALA A 91 -2.26 -5.79 8.94
C ALA A 91 -3.46 -5.85 9.88
N PHE A 92 -3.21 -6.26 11.13
CA PHE A 92 -4.26 -6.57 12.08
C PHE A 92 -4.11 -5.82 13.42
N ASP A 93 -5.18 -5.86 14.22
CA ASP A 93 -5.18 -5.25 15.56
C ASP A 93 -4.61 -6.17 16.67
N ASP A 94 -4.22 -7.39 16.33
CA ASP A 94 -3.50 -8.33 17.20
C ASP A 94 -1.96 -8.16 17.15
N CYS A 95 -1.49 -7.02 16.64
CA CYS A 95 -0.08 -6.67 16.53
C CYS A 95 0.71 -7.48 15.48
N MET A 96 0.03 -8.15 14.57
CA MET A 96 0.64 -8.98 13.53
C MET A 96 0.27 -8.49 12.14
N VAL A 97 1.12 -8.86 11.18
CA VAL A 97 0.86 -8.70 9.75
C VAL A 97 1.04 -10.05 9.08
N SER A 98 0.13 -10.41 8.18
CA SER A 98 0.17 -11.67 7.45
C SER A 98 0.28 -11.44 5.96
N LEU A 99 1.04 -12.29 5.29
CA LEU A 99 1.15 -12.34 3.83
C LEU A 99 0.38 -13.56 3.32
N TYR A 100 -0.51 -13.35 2.37
CA TYR A 100 -1.32 -14.38 1.73
C TYR A 100 -1.00 -14.49 0.25
N LYS A 101 -0.95 -15.73 -0.25
CA LYS A 101 -0.86 -16.00 -1.69
C LYS A 101 -2.23 -16.40 -2.23
N ILE A 102 -2.77 -15.57 -3.08
CA ILE A 102 -4.06 -15.80 -3.74
C ILE A 102 -3.86 -16.79 -4.88
N PRO A 103 -4.62 -17.90 -4.96
CA PRO A 103 -4.54 -18.82 -6.08
C PRO A 103 -4.86 -18.14 -7.42
N GLU A 104 -4.29 -18.65 -8.51
CA GLU A 104 -4.64 -18.24 -9.84
C GLU A 104 -6.16 -18.43 -10.08
N GLY A 105 -6.80 -17.41 -10.65
CA GLY A 105 -8.27 -17.38 -10.82
C GLY A 105 -9.06 -17.04 -9.56
N GLY A 106 -8.40 -16.77 -8.41
CA GLY A 106 -9.05 -16.35 -7.16
C GLY A 106 -9.34 -17.49 -6.20
N LEU A 107 -10.12 -17.18 -5.16
CA LEU A 107 -10.44 -18.13 -4.08
C LEU A 107 -11.59 -19.06 -4.50
N THR A 108 -11.34 -20.37 -4.58
CA THR A 108 -12.38 -21.40 -4.76
C THR A 108 -12.83 -22.05 -3.45
N LYS A 109 -12.03 -21.90 -2.38
CA LYS A 109 -12.31 -22.35 -1.00
C LYS A 109 -11.74 -21.33 -0.01
N HIS A 110 -12.13 -21.42 1.24
CA HIS A 110 -11.52 -20.58 2.27
C HIS A 110 -10.01 -20.78 2.33
N LEU A 111 -9.27 -19.66 2.35
CA LEU A 111 -7.81 -19.65 2.52
C LEU A 111 -7.51 -19.36 4.00
N THR A 112 -6.87 -20.29 4.66
CA THR A 112 -6.51 -20.19 6.09
C THR A 112 -5.02 -20.16 6.34
N GLN A 113 -4.21 -20.45 5.30
CA GLN A 113 -2.77 -20.54 5.41
C GLN A 113 -2.11 -19.23 4.99
N GLU A 114 -1.36 -18.65 5.90
CA GLU A 114 -0.45 -17.53 5.62
C GLU A 114 0.85 -18.06 4.97
N VAL A 115 1.39 -17.29 4.03
CA VAL A 115 2.74 -17.53 3.47
C VAL A 115 3.79 -17.13 4.48
N GLN A 116 3.58 -15.99 5.17
CA GLN A 116 4.46 -15.44 6.18
C GLN A 116 3.67 -14.64 7.21
N ILE A 117 4.17 -14.62 8.44
CA ILE A 117 3.64 -13.81 9.55
C ILE A 117 4.78 -12.95 10.10
N TYR A 118 4.50 -11.65 10.27
CA TYR A 118 5.43 -10.69 10.87
C TYR A 118 4.95 -10.37 12.29
N GLN A 119 5.72 -10.82 13.28
CA GLN A 119 5.32 -10.80 14.69
C GLN A 119 6.42 -10.21 15.56
N LYS A 120 6.52 -8.87 15.56
CA LYS A 120 7.50 -8.15 16.40
C LYS A 120 6.90 -6.91 17.03
N HIS A 121 5.81 -6.40 16.47
CA HIS A 121 5.13 -5.22 17.00
C HIS A 121 4.47 -5.51 18.36
N ALA A 122 4.64 -4.58 19.30
CA ALA A 122 3.99 -4.64 20.62
C ALA A 122 2.58 -4.03 20.62
N LYS A 123 2.17 -3.37 19.54
CA LYS A 123 0.90 -2.64 19.42
C LYS A 123 0.27 -2.88 18.04
N LYS A 124 -1.04 -2.51 17.92
CA LYS A 124 -1.81 -2.59 16.67
C LYS A 124 -1.06 -2.00 15.50
N VAL A 125 -1.17 -2.67 14.33
CA VAL A 125 -0.47 -2.32 13.09
C VAL A 125 -1.45 -1.75 12.08
N PRO A 126 -1.69 -0.43 12.03
CA PRO A 126 -2.61 0.19 11.09
C PRO A 126 -2.06 0.38 9.67
N PHE A 127 -0.78 0.09 9.42
CA PHE A 127 -0.16 0.29 8.11
C PHE A 127 0.71 -0.88 7.69
N VAL A 128 0.55 -1.28 6.45
CA VAL A 128 1.44 -2.18 5.72
C VAL A 128 1.65 -1.65 4.32
N THR A 129 2.90 -1.63 3.84
CA THR A 129 3.19 -1.17 2.49
C THR A 129 4.43 -1.85 1.92
N PHE A 130 4.35 -2.25 0.65
CA PHE A 130 5.47 -2.84 -0.09
C PHE A 130 6.40 -1.76 -0.63
N ASN A 131 7.68 -2.11 -0.75
CA ASN A 131 8.62 -1.28 -1.47
C ASN A 131 8.25 -1.26 -2.96
N PRO A 132 8.19 -0.07 -3.61
CA PRO A 132 7.76 0.02 -5.00
C PRO A 132 8.79 -0.48 -6.02
N VAL A 133 10.06 -0.64 -5.62
CA VAL A 133 11.19 -0.93 -6.52
C VAL A 133 11.87 -2.25 -6.19
N ALA A 134 11.99 -2.58 -4.91
CA ALA A 134 12.68 -3.78 -4.45
C ALA A 134 11.70 -4.90 -4.14
N SER A 135 11.93 -6.08 -4.73
CA SER A 135 11.17 -7.29 -4.39
C SER A 135 11.42 -7.70 -2.94
N ASN A 136 10.39 -8.28 -2.31
CA ASN A 136 10.46 -8.86 -0.97
C ASN A 136 10.87 -7.88 0.15
N VAL A 137 10.67 -6.58 -0.05
CA VAL A 137 10.82 -5.56 0.98
C VAL A 137 9.44 -5.03 1.37
N ILE A 138 9.09 -5.15 2.64
CA ILE A 138 7.80 -4.69 3.17
C ILE A 138 8.03 -3.81 4.40
N CYS A 139 7.23 -2.76 4.54
CA CYS A 139 7.22 -1.87 5.70
C CYS A 139 5.91 -2.02 6.45
N THR A 140 5.99 -2.04 7.78
CA THR A 140 4.83 -2.02 8.67
C THR A 140 4.96 -0.89 9.67
N GLY A 141 3.84 -0.20 9.93
CA GLY A 141 3.80 0.89 10.90
C GLY A 141 2.77 0.61 12.00
N ALA A 142 3.21 0.61 13.25
CA ALA A 142 2.37 0.34 14.41
C ALA A 142 2.17 1.58 15.30
N PHE A 143 1.25 1.48 16.25
CA PHE A 143 1.02 2.49 17.25
C PHE A 143 2.28 2.78 18.07
N LEU A 144 2.36 3.96 18.64
CA LEU A 144 3.51 4.50 19.40
C LEU A 144 4.76 4.71 18.53
N GLY A 145 4.60 4.88 17.21
CA GLY A 145 5.70 5.24 16.32
C GLY A 145 6.61 4.09 15.88
N ASP A 146 6.19 2.87 16.09
CA ASP A 146 6.98 1.68 15.81
C ASP A 146 6.85 1.29 14.32
N ILE A 147 7.96 1.36 13.58
CA ILE A 147 8.00 1.08 12.14
C ILE A 147 9.09 0.05 11.86
N HIS A 148 8.74 -1.06 11.22
CA HIS A 148 9.68 -2.10 10.85
C HIS A 148 9.76 -2.30 9.34
N ILE A 149 10.96 -2.60 8.86
CA ILE A 149 11.22 -3.06 7.51
C ILE A 149 11.58 -4.55 7.58
N TRP A 150 10.98 -5.35 6.70
CA TRP A 150 11.09 -6.80 6.74
C TRP A 150 11.55 -7.36 5.40
N ASN A 151 12.21 -8.51 5.46
CA ASN A 151 12.28 -9.41 4.33
C ASN A 151 10.95 -10.18 4.23
N ALA A 152 10.21 -9.98 3.13
CA ALA A 152 8.88 -10.54 2.97
C ALA A 152 8.88 -12.08 2.86
N LEU A 153 9.98 -12.70 2.47
CA LEU A 153 10.08 -14.16 2.35
C LEU A 153 10.45 -14.83 3.66
N THR A 154 11.44 -14.30 4.38
CA THR A 154 11.97 -14.93 5.59
C THR A 154 11.22 -14.49 6.85
N GLY A 155 10.58 -13.32 6.82
CA GLY A 155 9.93 -12.71 7.98
C GLY A 155 10.91 -12.01 8.92
N ASP A 156 12.19 -11.91 8.55
CA ASP A 156 13.20 -11.25 9.36
C ASP A 156 13.03 -9.73 9.30
N SER A 157 13.10 -9.08 10.46
CA SER A 157 13.11 -7.63 10.56
C SER A 157 14.51 -7.11 10.23
N TYR A 158 14.61 -6.32 9.14
CA TYR A 158 15.84 -5.70 8.70
C TYR A 158 16.25 -4.53 9.62
N VAL A 159 15.30 -3.64 9.88
CA VAL A 159 15.53 -2.44 10.69
C VAL A 159 14.24 -2.03 11.41
N GLU A 160 14.42 -1.45 12.58
CA GLU A 160 13.39 -0.82 13.38
C GLU A 160 13.62 0.70 13.40
N LEU A 161 12.62 1.45 12.96
CA LEU A 161 12.61 2.90 12.94
C LEU A 161 11.62 3.39 13.99
N LYS A 162 11.90 4.55 14.57
CA LYS A 162 11.05 5.14 15.60
C LYS A 162 10.57 6.52 15.20
N ALA A 163 9.28 6.62 14.86
CA ALA A 163 8.61 7.91 14.70
C ALA A 163 8.35 8.54 16.08
N ASP A 164 8.14 9.84 16.11
CA ASP A 164 7.96 10.63 17.32
C ASP A 164 6.62 10.39 18.03
N GLU A 165 5.64 9.76 17.35
CA GLU A 165 4.33 9.39 17.88
C GLU A 165 3.65 8.38 16.93
N THR A 166 2.46 7.91 17.30
CA THR A 166 1.61 7.02 16.49
C THR A 166 1.43 7.57 15.08
N PRO A 167 1.82 6.78 14.04
CA PRO A 167 1.66 7.21 12.67
C PRO A 167 0.18 7.31 12.26
N THR A 168 -0.11 8.27 11.39
CA THR A 168 -1.41 8.46 10.73
C THR A 168 -1.36 8.15 9.23
N CYS A 169 -0.15 8.04 8.68
CA CYS A 169 0.13 7.59 7.32
C CYS A 169 1.58 7.12 7.24
N VAL A 170 1.86 6.04 6.51
CA VAL A 170 3.22 5.55 6.24
C VAL A 170 3.33 5.22 4.77
N GLN A 171 4.34 5.73 4.07
CA GLN A 171 4.54 5.51 2.64
C GLN A 171 6.02 5.51 2.24
N TRP A 172 6.37 4.65 1.28
CA TRP A 172 7.64 4.72 0.56
C TRP A 172 7.67 5.88 -0.43
N ASN A 173 8.86 6.45 -0.65
CA ASN A 173 9.07 7.32 -1.81
C ASN A 173 9.12 6.47 -3.11
N PRO A 174 8.98 7.09 -4.29
CA PRO A 174 8.86 6.35 -5.55
C PRO A 174 10.00 5.39 -5.87
N ASN A 175 11.24 5.70 -5.52
CA ASN A 175 12.39 4.80 -5.74
C ASN A 175 12.70 3.86 -4.56
N GLY A 176 11.81 3.78 -3.56
CA GLY A 176 11.91 2.82 -2.46
C GLY A 176 13.12 3.02 -1.52
N THR A 177 13.71 4.22 -1.49
CA THR A 177 14.89 4.51 -0.65
C THR A 177 14.54 5.13 0.69
N LEU A 178 13.40 5.83 0.77
CA LEU A 178 12.97 6.59 1.95
C LEU A 178 11.57 6.16 2.40
N ILE A 179 11.34 6.27 3.71
CA ILE A 179 10.02 6.11 4.35
C ILE A 179 9.58 7.43 4.93
N GLY A 180 8.37 7.86 4.60
CA GLY A 180 7.70 8.96 5.27
C GLY A 180 6.62 8.46 6.22
N ALA A 181 6.48 9.11 7.37
CA ALA A 181 5.41 8.87 8.34
C ALA A 181 4.86 10.19 8.88
N THR A 182 3.58 10.47 8.68
CA THR A 182 2.88 11.52 9.43
C THR A 182 2.39 10.97 10.75
N THR A 183 2.37 11.77 11.82
CA THR A 183 2.10 11.30 13.17
C THR A 183 0.99 12.09 13.86
N LYS A 184 0.44 11.54 14.95
CA LYS A 184 -0.51 12.24 15.82
C LYS A 184 0.09 13.46 16.52
N LYS A 185 1.41 13.55 16.61
CA LYS A 185 2.14 14.75 17.10
C LYS A 185 2.14 15.89 16.08
N LYS A 186 1.45 15.73 14.94
CA LYS A 186 1.30 16.74 13.87
C LYS A 186 2.55 16.94 13.03
N THR A 187 3.47 16.00 13.08
CA THR A 187 4.74 16.02 12.37
C THR A 187 4.72 15.07 11.17
N ILE A 188 5.64 15.30 10.26
CA ILE A 188 6.10 14.31 9.30
C ILE A 188 7.54 13.94 9.65
N ASN A 189 7.81 12.65 9.72
CA ASN A 189 9.14 12.09 9.89
C ASN A 189 9.54 11.39 8.59
N ILE A 190 10.70 11.72 8.02
CA ILE A 190 11.28 11.05 6.86
C ILE A 190 12.52 10.30 7.30
N PHE A 191 12.58 9.01 7.00
CA PHE A 191 13.67 8.12 7.38
C PHE A 191 14.38 7.58 6.14
N ASP A 192 15.69 7.41 6.23
CA ASP A 192 16.43 6.47 5.40
C ASP A 192 16.58 5.15 6.18
N PRO A 193 15.82 4.10 5.81
CA PRO A 193 15.84 2.84 6.55
C PRO A 193 17.15 2.06 6.40
N ARG A 194 17.91 2.27 5.33
CA ARG A 194 19.18 1.56 5.11
C ARG A 194 20.31 2.08 5.99
N SER A 195 20.31 3.38 6.26
CA SER A 195 21.24 4.00 7.22
C SER A 195 20.67 4.11 8.64
N ASN A 196 19.43 3.71 8.86
CA ASN A 196 18.68 3.86 10.12
C ASN A 196 18.68 5.31 10.63
N LYS A 197 18.49 6.28 9.72
CA LYS A 197 18.55 7.71 10.06
C LYS A 197 17.21 8.41 9.84
N LEU A 198 16.86 9.27 10.79
CA LEU A 198 15.83 10.29 10.61
C LEU A 198 16.47 11.45 9.81
N ILE A 199 15.90 11.73 8.61
CA ILE A 199 16.39 12.77 7.70
C ILE A 199 15.66 14.08 7.94
N MET A 200 14.35 14.01 8.22
CA MET A 200 13.51 15.18 8.41
C MET A 200 12.45 14.90 9.47
N SER A 201 12.24 15.87 10.38
CA SER A 201 11.11 15.91 11.30
C SER A 201 10.55 17.34 11.30
N HIS A 202 9.32 17.50 10.79
CA HIS A 202 8.74 18.84 10.62
C HIS A 202 7.25 18.87 10.99
N ILE A 203 6.82 19.96 11.62
CA ILE A 203 5.41 20.19 11.96
C ILE A 203 4.65 20.60 10.68
N ILE A 204 3.73 19.75 10.22
CA ILE A 204 2.95 19.98 9.00
C ILE A 204 1.49 20.33 9.28
N ASN A 205 1.04 20.25 10.51
CA ASN A 205 -0.34 20.45 10.91
C ASN A 205 -0.43 21.25 12.19
N GLU A 206 -1.36 22.20 12.26
CA GLU A 206 -1.55 23.08 13.42
C GLU A 206 -2.87 22.80 14.15
N SER A 207 -3.62 21.77 13.71
CA SER A 207 -4.88 21.29 14.29
C SER A 207 -4.67 19.95 15.01
N PHE A 208 -5.68 19.50 15.76
CA PHE A 208 -5.70 18.18 16.39
C PHE A 208 -6.13 17.04 15.45
N HIS A 209 -6.67 17.35 14.26
CA HIS A 209 -7.04 16.35 13.27
C HIS A 209 -5.79 15.68 12.67
N ALA A 210 -5.92 14.41 12.31
CA ALA A 210 -4.84 13.67 11.65
C ALA A 210 -4.51 14.27 10.28
N SER A 211 -3.22 14.46 10.01
CA SER A 211 -2.73 14.85 8.69
C SER A 211 -2.29 13.62 7.89
N LYS A 212 -2.35 13.74 6.57
CA LYS A 212 -1.88 12.73 5.62
C LYS A 212 -0.92 13.39 4.64
N PHE A 213 -0.07 12.58 4.00
CA PHE A 213 0.86 13.04 2.98
C PHE A 213 0.93 12.05 1.82
N ALA A 214 1.54 12.48 0.72
CA ALA A 214 1.98 11.61 -0.37
C ALA A 214 3.25 12.17 -1.02
N TRP A 215 4.03 11.28 -1.63
CA TRP A 215 5.20 11.64 -2.41
C TRP A 215 4.78 12.10 -3.82
N LEU A 216 5.22 13.28 -4.23
CA LEU A 216 5.07 13.76 -5.61
C LEU A 216 6.18 13.21 -6.52
N ASP A 217 7.39 13.12 -5.98
CA ASP A 217 8.57 12.49 -6.56
C ASP A 217 9.51 12.02 -5.43
N ASN A 218 10.78 11.73 -5.73
CA ASN A 218 11.74 11.26 -4.71
C ASN A 218 12.15 12.35 -3.71
N GLU A 219 11.87 13.62 -3.98
CA GLU A 219 12.37 14.77 -3.25
C GLU A 219 11.26 15.69 -2.73
N GLN A 220 10.05 15.58 -3.27
CA GLN A 220 8.93 16.45 -2.93
C GLN A 220 7.75 15.66 -2.36
N ILE A 221 7.16 16.23 -1.33
CA ILE A 221 5.97 15.69 -0.69
C ILE A 221 4.84 16.71 -0.68
N VAL A 222 3.60 16.22 -0.82
CA VAL A 222 2.39 17.00 -0.57
C VAL A 222 1.77 16.55 0.74
N THR A 223 1.40 17.49 1.61
CA THR A 223 0.73 17.21 2.88
C THR A 223 -0.67 17.82 2.88
N LEU A 224 -1.60 17.12 3.51
CA LEU A 224 -2.96 17.62 3.78
C LEU A 224 -3.17 17.72 5.29
N GLY A 225 -3.40 18.92 5.76
CA GLY A 225 -3.55 19.25 7.18
C GLY A 225 -4.30 20.56 7.35
N TRP A 226 -4.26 21.16 8.52
CA TRP A 226 -4.96 22.41 8.85
C TRP A 226 -3.99 23.45 9.37
N ASN A 227 -4.31 24.71 9.13
CA ASN A 227 -3.63 25.84 9.75
C ASN A 227 -4.29 26.25 11.08
N LYS A 228 -3.72 27.23 11.77
CA LYS A 228 -4.25 27.80 13.04
C LYS A 228 -5.67 28.31 12.91
N ALA A 229 -6.07 28.81 11.75
CA ALA A 229 -7.42 29.29 11.46
C ALA A 229 -8.41 28.15 11.12
N LYS A 230 -8.04 26.89 11.37
CA LYS A 230 -8.82 25.67 11.05
C LYS A 230 -9.20 25.54 9.56
N ALA A 231 -8.47 26.21 8.66
CA ALA A 231 -8.61 26.01 7.23
C ALA A 231 -7.79 24.78 6.80
N LYS A 232 -8.39 23.92 5.98
CA LYS A 232 -7.72 22.77 5.41
C LYS A 232 -6.75 23.23 4.32
N MET A 233 -5.49 22.87 4.48
CA MET A 233 -4.38 23.30 3.63
C MET A 233 -3.75 22.10 2.92
N MET A 234 -3.40 22.30 1.68
CA MET A 234 -2.49 21.44 0.93
C MET A 234 -1.15 22.17 0.83
N ARG A 235 -0.06 21.54 1.27
CA ARG A 235 1.27 22.16 1.32
C ARG A 235 2.27 21.27 0.60
N LEU A 236 3.17 21.91 -0.15
CA LEU A 236 4.30 21.26 -0.83
C LEU A 236 5.58 21.53 -0.06
N PHE A 237 6.32 20.47 0.25
CA PHE A 237 7.65 20.55 0.84
C PHE A 237 8.69 19.88 -0.05
N ASP A 238 9.91 20.43 -0.04
CA ASP A 238 11.09 19.86 -0.69
C ASP A 238 12.02 19.32 0.41
N ILE A 239 12.21 18.00 0.46
CA ILE A 239 13.01 17.34 1.52
C ILE A 239 14.52 17.63 1.41
N ARG A 240 14.99 18.19 0.29
CA ARG A 240 16.38 18.65 0.15
C ARG A 240 16.65 19.94 0.93
N LYS A 241 15.61 20.67 1.26
CA LYS A 241 15.67 21.94 2.02
C LYS A 241 15.36 21.68 3.49
N VAL A 242 16.19 20.86 4.11
CA VAL A 242 16.10 20.51 5.54
C VAL A 242 17.19 21.24 6.29
N LYS A 243 16.84 21.87 7.42
CA LYS A 243 17.75 22.56 8.32
C LYS A 243 18.52 21.56 9.21
N GLU A 244 19.52 22.05 9.92
CA GLU A 244 20.32 21.24 10.87
C GLU A 244 19.47 20.63 12.00
N ASP A 245 18.37 21.28 12.39
CA ASP A 245 17.41 20.76 13.38
C ASP A 245 16.40 19.75 12.79
N LEU A 246 16.63 19.27 11.59
CA LEU A 246 15.77 18.37 10.83
C LEU A 246 14.39 18.95 10.44
N SER A 247 14.16 20.24 10.64
CA SER A 247 12.94 20.91 10.16
C SER A 247 13.06 21.29 8.69
N ALA A 248 11.93 21.35 7.97
CA ALA A 248 11.92 21.90 6.61
C ALA A 248 12.22 23.42 6.66
N GLU A 249 13.03 23.91 5.74
CA GLU A 249 13.39 25.34 5.68
C GLU A 249 12.14 26.21 5.46
N SER A 250 11.30 25.81 4.50
CA SER A 250 10.00 26.42 4.24
C SER A 250 9.14 25.51 3.37
N GLU A 251 7.82 25.70 3.41
CA GLU A 251 6.94 25.16 2.39
C GLU A 251 7.21 25.84 1.02
N VAL A 252 7.24 25.06 -0.05
CA VAL A 252 7.46 25.56 -1.41
C VAL A 252 6.24 26.35 -1.86
N THR A 253 5.04 25.81 -1.61
CA THR A 253 3.75 26.45 -1.91
C THR A 253 2.65 25.85 -1.04
N SER A 254 1.58 26.61 -0.84
CA SER A 254 0.39 26.13 -0.14
C SER A 254 -0.88 26.55 -0.86
N PHE A 255 -1.93 25.76 -0.65
CA PHE A 255 -3.25 26.00 -1.22
C PHE A 255 -4.33 25.72 -0.17
N LYS A 256 -5.25 26.65 0.03
CA LYS A 256 -6.42 26.47 0.89
C LYS A 256 -7.48 25.66 0.14
N ILE A 257 -7.82 24.48 0.65
CA ILE A 257 -8.83 23.60 0.05
C ILE A 257 -10.23 24.04 0.47
N ASP A 258 -10.51 23.93 1.77
CA ASP A 258 -11.81 24.26 2.39
C ASP A 258 -11.67 24.45 3.91
N SER A 259 -12.77 24.41 4.64
CA SER A 259 -12.80 24.50 6.10
C SER A 259 -13.46 23.27 6.74
N SER A 260 -13.57 22.13 6.01
CA SER A 260 -14.11 20.90 6.58
C SER A 260 -13.14 20.26 7.57
N THR A 261 -13.67 19.49 8.51
CA THR A 261 -12.88 18.82 9.57
C THR A 261 -12.51 17.37 9.21
N THR A 262 -12.99 16.87 8.07
CA THR A 262 -12.74 15.49 7.62
C THR A 262 -11.29 15.28 7.21
N VAL A 263 -10.70 14.17 7.69
CA VAL A 263 -9.33 13.78 7.33
C VAL A 263 -9.29 13.40 5.85
N THR A 264 -8.41 14.05 5.11
CA THR A 264 -8.31 13.92 3.67
C THR A 264 -6.99 13.24 3.31
N THR A 265 -7.05 12.24 2.43
CA THR A 265 -5.90 11.50 1.93
C THR A 265 -5.54 12.01 0.53
N PRO A 266 -4.28 12.38 0.27
CA PRO A 266 -3.80 12.70 -1.07
C PRO A 266 -3.49 11.39 -1.83
N PHE A 267 -4.00 11.29 -3.06
CA PHE A 267 -3.62 10.29 -4.05
C PHE A 267 -2.90 11.00 -5.18
N VAL A 268 -1.76 10.49 -5.60
CA VAL A 268 -0.89 11.17 -6.58
C VAL A 268 -0.74 10.33 -7.83
N ASP A 269 -1.11 10.90 -8.97
CA ASP A 269 -0.69 10.43 -10.28
C ASP A 269 0.54 11.25 -10.71
N ARG A 270 1.70 10.61 -10.66
CA ARG A 270 3.01 11.25 -10.94
C ARG A 270 3.20 11.52 -12.42
N GLU A 271 2.67 10.68 -13.27
CA GLU A 271 2.77 10.77 -14.71
C GLU A 271 1.92 11.93 -15.28
N SER A 272 0.69 12.07 -14.81
CA SER A 272 -0.21 13.17 -15.21
C SER A 272 -0.02 14.44 -14.39
N LYS A 273 0.80 14.39 -13.33
CA LYS A 273 1.02 15.50 -12.38
C LYS A 273 -0.28 15.94 -11.70
N LEU A 274 -1.11 14.97 -11.28
CA LEU A 274 -2.37 15.22 -10.59
C LEU A 274 -2.31 14.78 -9.13
N VAL A 275 -2.97 15.55 -8.26
CA VAL A 275 -3.25 15.18 -6.87
C VAL A 275 -4.76 15.14 -6.68
N TYR A 276 -5.26 14.03 -6.18
CA TYR A 276 -6.65 13.86 -5.78
C TYR A 276 -6.74 13.89 -4.26
N ALA A 277 -7.45 14.87 -3.73
CA ALA A 277 -7.71 14.98 -2.29
C ALA A 277 -9.08 14.35 -1.97
N ILE A 278 -9.06 13.19 -1.31
CA ILE A 278 -10.26 12.39 -1.02
C ILE A 278 -10.40 12.21 0.49
N ALA A 279 -11.51 12.67 1.03
CA ALA A 279 -11.79 12.54 2.45
C ALA A 279 -12.62 11.28 2.76
N LYS A 280 -12.27 10.61 3.86
CA LYS A 280 -13.08 9.53 4.42
C LYS A 280 -14.39 10.12 4.95
N GLY A 281 -15.54 9.54 4.56
CA GLY A 281 -16.85 10.06 4.91
C GLY A 281 -17.39 11.15 3.97
N GLU A 282 -16.69 11.48 2.88
CA GLU A 282 -17.18 12.41 1.86
C GLU A 282 -17.40 11.72 0.50
N ALA A 283 -18.35 12.24 -0.28
CA ALA A 283 -18.53 11.83 -1.68
C ALA A 283 -17.57 12.57 -2.61
N MET A 284 -17.15 13.77 -2.22
CA MET A 284 -16.36 14.67 -3.06
C MET A 284 -14.92 14.18 -3.25
N VAL A 285 -14.42 14.28 -4.48
CA VAL A 285 -13.01 14.15 -4.84
C VAL A 285 -12.56 15.48 -5.41
N ARG A 286 -11.58 16.11 -4.80
CA ARG A 286 -11.01 17.38 -5.25
C ARG A 286 -9.75 17.09 -6.04
N THR A 287 -9.65 17.66 -7.24
CA THR A 287 -8.54 17.43 -8.17
C THR A 287 -7.66 18.67 -8.28
N PHE A 288 -6.35 18.47 -8.27
CA PHE A 288 -5.35 19.52 -8.40
C PHE A 288 -4.25 19.09 -9.36
N ASP A 289 -3.82 20.03 -10.21
CA ASP A 289 -2.67 19.89 -11.10
C ASP A 289 -1.47 20.60 -10.47
N TYR A 290 -0.34 19.91 -10.40
CA TYR A 290 0.92 20.47 -9.87
C TYR A 290 2.06 20.54 -10.91
N SER A 291 1.73 20.39 -12.19
CA SER A 291 2.69 20.42 -13.30
C SER A 291 3.50 21.73 -13.42
N THR A 292 2.99 22.81 -12.86
CA THR A 292 3.61 24.16 -12.88
C THR A 292 4.42 24.48 -11.62
N GLY A 293 4.56 23.53 -10.69
CA GLY A 293 5.18 23.75 -9.37
C GLY A 293 4.27 24.46 -8.36
N THR A 294 3.02 24.75 -8.73
CA THR A 294 1.97 25.28 -7.86
C THR A 294 0.71 24.44 -8.03
N PHE A 295 -0.21 24.49 -7.06
CA PHE A 295 -1.46 23.74 -7.15
C PHE A 295 -2.52 24.54 -7.91
N ILE A 296 -2.96 23.99 -9.04
CA ILE A 296 -4.06 24.57 -9.85
C ILE A 296 -5.27 23.65 -9.67
N LYS A 297 -6.40 24.22 -9.23
CA LYS A 297 -7.63 23.46 -9.05
C LYS A 297 -8.15 22.94 -10.39
N GLY A 298 -8.39 21.63 -10.46
CA GLY A 298 -9.04 20.92 -11.57
C GLY A 298 -10.56 20.82 -11.37
N ILE A 299 -11.17 19.85 -12.08
CA ILE A 299 -12.61 19.59 -12.01
C ILE A 299 -12.88 18.64 -10.83
N ASP A 300 -13.65 19.10 -9.86
CA ASP A 300 -14.06 18.30 -8.72
C ASP A 300 -15.14 17.27 -9.13
N PHE A 301 -15.08 16.09 -8.55
CA PHE A 301 -16.11 15.07 -8.68
C PHE A 301 -16.93 15.05 -7.38
N SER A 302 -18.26 15.18 -7.47
CA SER A 302 -19.14 15.28 -6.30
C SER A 302 -20.30 14.28 -6.33
N LYS A 303 -20.27 13.29 -7.25
CA LYS A 303 -21.34 12.30 -7.38
C LYS A 303 -21.08 11.07 -6.54
N GLY A 304 -22.15 10.35 -6.17
CA GLY A 304 -22.08 9.08 -5.44
C GLY A 304 -22.24 9.25 -3.94
N GLU A 305 -21.97 8.16 -3.23
CA GLU A 305 -22.13 8.06 -1.78
C GLU A 305 -20.80 8.38 -1.06
N PRO A 306 -20.85 8.84 0.21
CA PRO A 306 -19.67 9.00 1.04
C PRO A 306 -18.90 7.69 1.20
N SER A 307 -17.59 7.71 0.97
CA SER A 307 -16.73 6.53 1.04
C SER A 307 -16.08 6.35 2.39
N ILE A 308 -16.11 5.12 2.91
CA ILE A 308 -15.38 4.72 4.13
C ILE A 308 -13.92 4.34 3.82
N SER A 309 -13.64 3.92 2.58
CA SER A 309 -12.29 3.66 2.09
C SER A 309 -12.22 3.92 0.60
N THR A 310 -11.09 4.40 0.14
CA THR A 310 -10.81 4.62 -1.29
C THR A 310 -9.39 4.13 -1.59
N VAL A 311 -9.22 3.47 -2.71
CA VAL A 311 -7.92 3.08 -3.25
C VAL A 311 -7.83 3.45 -4.73
N MET A 312 -6.66 3.80 -5.18
CA MET A 312 -6.36 4.16 -6.58
C MET A 312 -5.82 2.92 -7.30
N PHE A 313 -6.24 2.72 -8.53
CA PHE A 313 -5.67 1.71 -9.40
C PHE A 313 -4.32 2.15 -9.95
N ASP A 314 -3.42 1.19 -10.14
CA ASP A 314 -2.21 1.43 -10.92
C ASP A 314 -2.58 1.82 -12.35
N ARG A 315 -1.80 2.72 -12.95
CA ARG A 315 -2.03 3.17 -14.33
C ARG A 315 -2.00 2.03 -15.36
N LYS A 316 -1.22 0.98 -15.12
CA LYS A 316 -1.21 -0.23 -15.96
C LYS A 316 -2.58 -0.93 -16.08
N CYS A 317 -3.52 -0.61 -15.18
CA CYS A 317 -4.87 -1.20 -15.14
C CYS A 317 -5.95 -0.31 -15.79
N LEU A 318 -5.61 0.82 -16.40
CA LEU A 318 -6.56 1.78 -16.96
C LEU A 318 -6.98 1.41 -18.39
N ASP A 319 -8.18 1.84 -18.77
CA ASP A 319 -8.69 1.69 -20.14
C ASP A 319 -8.21 2.85 -21.03
N TYR A 320 -6.98 2.75 -21.50
CA TYR A 320 -6.36 3.78 -22.33
C TYR A 320 -7.10 4.01 -23.68
N ASN A 321 -7.88 3.04 -24.16
CA ASN A 321 -8.70 3.21 -25.36
C ASN A 321 -9.90 4.14 -25.10
N LYS A 322 -10.36 4.25 -23.86
CA LYS A 322 -11.37 5.23 -23.45
C LYS A 322 -10.78 6.53 -22.93
N LEU A 323 -9.47 6.73 -23.06
CA LEU A 323 -8.75 7.87 -22.53
C LEU A 323 -8.91 8.01 -21.01
N GLU A 324 -8.92 6.88 -20.30
CA GLU A 324 -8.99 6.85 -18.85
C GLU A 324 -7.63 7.28 -18.27
N VAL A 325 -7.64 8.30 -17.43
CA VAL A 325 -6.44 8.89 -16.80
C VAL A 325 -6.18 8.23 -15.46
N ASP A 326 -7.24 8.08 -14.64
CA ASP A 326 -7.19 7.49 -13.32
C ASP A 326 -8.46 6.73 -13.00
N ARG A 327 -8.37 5.77 -12.04
CA ARG A 327 -9.51 5.03 -11.53
C ARG A 327 -9.39 4.82 -10.04
N PHE A 328 -10.50 4.97 -9.32
CA PHE A 328 -10.61 4.73 -7.90
C PHE A 328 -11.65 3.65 -7.61
N ALA A 329 -11.34 2.72 -6.71
CA ALA A 329 -12.34 1.88 -6.06
C ALA A 329 -12.77 2.54 -4.74
N ARG A 330 -14.07 2.71 -4.55
CA ARG A 330 -14.65 3.37 -3.38
C ARG A 330 -15.60 2.43 -2.65
N TYR A 331 -15.31 2.18 -1.39
CA TYR A 331 -16.14 1.39 -0.48
C TYR A 331 -17.06 2.33 0.30
N VAL A 332 -18.36 2.07 0.28
CA VAL A 332 -19.37 2.95 0.88
C VAL A 332 -20.21 2.23 1.93
N ASN A 333 -20.85 2.98 2.83
CA ASN A 333 -21.65 2.42 3.94
C ASN A 333 -22.85 1.59 3.47
N SER A 334 -23.37 1.81 2.26
CA SER A 334 -24.45 1.02 1.66
C SER A 334 -24.03 -0.39 1.21
N GLN A 335 -22.89 -0.89 1.71
CA GLN A 335 -22.36 -2.22 1.39
C GLN A 335 -22.08 -2.41 -0.10
N LYS A 336 -21.53 -1.37 -0.74
CA LYS A 336 -21.16 -1.40 -2.15
C LYS A 336 -19.70 -0.99 -2.33
N VAL A 337 -19.07 -1.54 -3.37
CA VAL A 337 -17.84 -1.00 -3.93
C VAL A 337 -18.10 -0.64 -5.38
N PHE A 338 -17.90 0.62 -5.72
CA PHE A 338 -18.01 1.11 -7.08
C PHE A 338 -16.72 1.77 -7.55
N TYR A 339 -16.56 1.85 -8.86
CA TYR A 339 -15.40 2.49 -9.47
C TYR A 339 -15.77 3.87 -9.99
N VAL A 340 -14.88 4.83 -9.74
CA VAL A 340 -14.91 6.16 -10.35
C VAL A 340 -13.77 6.22 -11.34
N SER A 341 -14.09 6.42 -12.61
CA SER A 341 -13.17 6.49 -13.73
C SER A 341 -13.03 7.94 -14.18
N TYR A 342 -11.81 8.44 -14.25
CA TYR A 342 -11.51 9.78 -14.78
C TYR A 342 -11.08 9.65 -16.25
N THR A 343 -11.84 10.26 -17.15
CA THR A 343 -11.61 10.19 -18.60
C THR A 343 -11.48 11.59 -19.21
N ILE A 344 -10.74 11.69 -20.29
CA ILE A 344 -10.68 12.91 -21.09
C ILE A 344 -11.79 12.85 -22.16
N PRO A 345 -12.78 13.78 -22.14
CA PRO A 345 -13.86 13.76 -23.11
C PRO A 345 -13.35 14.13 -24.50
N ARG A 346 -13.37 13.18 -25.42
CA ARG A 346 -13.07 13.38 -26.86
C ARG A 346 -14.14 12.72 -27.73
N ARG A 347 -14.39 13.29 -28.90
CA ARG A 347 -15.37 12.75 -29.87
C ARG A 347 -15.01 11.34 -30.35
N ASN A 348 -13.74 11.11 -30.62
CA ASN A 348 -13.21 9.81 -31.03
C ASN A 348 -12.21 9.35 -29.98
N PRO A 349 -12.65 8.56 -28.98
CA PRO A 349 -11.74 7.97 -28.03
C PRO A 349 -10.86 6.92 -28.72
N GLY A 350 -9.65 6.75 -28.25
CA GLY A 350 -8.67 5.80 -28.75
C GLY A 350 -7.33 6.08 -28.09
N TYR A 351 -6.43 5.10 -28.12
CA TYR A 351 -5.11 5.25 -27.54
C TYR A 351 -4.37 6.48 -28.13
N ASP A 352 -3.90 7.34 -27.24
CA ASP A 352 -3.10 8.52 -27.58
C ASP A 352 -1.79 8.50 -26.79
N PRO A 353 -0.65 8.15 -27.41
CA PRO A 353 0.64 8.03 -26.72
C PRO A 353 1.10 9.35 -26.08
N THR A 354 0.55 10.51 -26.51
CA THR A 354 0.90 11.80 -25.90
C THR A 354 0.30 12.00 -24.51
N LEU A 355 -0.74 11.21 -24.16
CA LEU A 355 -1.41 11.22 -22.87
C LEU A 355 -0.87 10.13 -21.92
N TYR A 356 -0.22 9.10 -22.48
CA TYR A 356 0.24 7.94 -21.73
C TYR A 356 1.75 7.78 -21.90
N PRO A 357 2.54 8.48 -21.08
CA PRO A 357 3.97 8.17 -20.99
C PRO A 357 4.16 6.74 -20.47
N PRO A 358 5.35 6.15 -20.59
CA PRO A 358 5.67 4.86 -20.02
C PRO A 358 5.29 4.80 -18.54
N VAL A 359 4.59 3.73 -18.12
CA VAL A 359 4.07 3.55 -16.77
C VAL A 359 4.81 2.43 -16.04
N GLU A 360 4.80 2.48 -14.71
CA GLU A 360 5.37 1.45 -13.86
C GLU A 360 4.71 0.10 -14.17
N CYS A 361 5.51 -0.89 -14.58
CA CYS A 361 4.99 -2.20 -15.01
C CYS A 361 4.82 -3.19 -13.85
N GLY A 362 5.38 -2.89 -12.67
CA GLY A 362 5.36 -3.75 -11.49
C GLY A 362 6.47 -4.80 -11.46
N GLU A 363 7.39 -4.82 -12.43
CA GLU A 363 8.58 -5.63 -12.34
C GLU A 363 9.55 -5.01 -11.31
N PRO A 364 10.14 -5.81 -10.40
CA PRO A 364 11.09 -5.27 -9.43
C PRO A 364 12.39 -4.87 -10.14
N ALA A 365 12.88 -3.68 -9.87
CA ALA A 365 14.19 -3.23 -10.38
C ALA A 365 15.36 -3.71 -9.51
N LEU A 366 15.09 -4.06 -8.25
CA LEU A 366 16.07 -4.57 -7.29
C LEU A 366 15.56 -5.84 -6.60
N THR A 367 16.48 -6.71 -6.19
CA THR A 367 16.21 -7.75 -5.20
C THR A 367 16.30 -7.18 -3.79
N TYR A 368 15.87 -7.94 -2.79
CA TYR A 368 16.03 -7.59 -1.38
C TYR A 368 17.52 -7.35 -1.03
N GLU A 369 18.41 -8.26 -1.45
CA GLU A 369 19.85 -8.21 -1.17
C GLU A 369 20.52 -6.98 -1.79
N GLN A 370 20.15 -6.62 -3.01
CA GLN A 370 20.63 -5.43 -3.68
C GLN A 370 20.18 -4.16 -2.95
N TRP A 371 18.91 -4.12 -2.56
CA TRP A 371 18.35 -2.99 -1.82
C TRP A 371 19.04 -2.80 -0.45
N VAL A 372 19.21 -3.89 0.31
CA VAL A 372 19.96 -3.89 1.59
C VAL A 372 21.43 -3.51 1.37
N GLY A 373 22.02 -3.95 0.27
CA GLY A 373 23.39 -3.59 -0.15
C GLY A 373 23.59 -2.11 -0.50
N GLY A 374 22.52 -1.31 -0.51
CA GLY A 374 22.57 0.13 -0.77
C GLY A 374 22.34 0.52 -2.23
N GLU A 375 22.05 -0.43 -3.13
CA GLU A 375 21.72 -0.12 -4.52
C GLU A 375 20.43 0.70 -4.60
N THR A 376 20.36 1.60 -5.57
CA THR A 376 19.20 2.46 -5.83
C THR A 376 18.84 2.36 -7.30
N ALA A 377 17.54 2.19 -7.57
CA ALA A 377 17.01 2.17 -8.93
C ALA A 377 15.68 2.90 -8.99
N GLU A 378 15.34 3.38 -10.19
CA GLU A 378 13.98 3.88 -10.45
C GLU A 378 13.05 2.72 -10.82
N PRO A 379 11.73 2.84 -10.61
CA PRO A 379 10.75 1.85 -11.05
C PRO A 379 10.88 1.56 -12.56
N ILE A 380 10.79 0.29 -12.93
CA ILE A 380 10.81 -0.12 -14.35
C ILE A 380 9.51 0.34 -15.02
N LYS A 381 9.65 1.11 -16.10
CA LYS A 381 8.51 1.64 -16.88
C LYS A 381 8.44 1.01 -18.25
N LYS A 382 7.20 0.72 -18.70
CA LYS A 382 6.90 0.20 -20.04
C LYS A 382 5.79 1.01 -20.68
N GLU A 383 5.75 0.99 -22.01
CA GLU A 383 4.63 1.56 -22.76
C GLU A 383 3.32 0.85 -22.39
N ILE A 384 2.29 1.61 -22.02
CA ILE A 384 1.05 1.08 -21.45
C ILE A 384 0.33 0.07 -22.37
N ASN A 385 0.42 0.28 -23.69
CA ASN A 385 -0.18 -0.61 -24.69
C ASN A 385 0.57 -1.94 -24.87
N THR A 386 1.75 -2.09 -24.28
CA THR A 386 2.53 -3.33 -24.29
C THR A 386 2.29 -4.18 -23.04
N ILE A 387 1.57 -3.64 -22.05
CA ILE A 387 1.27 -4.32 -20.79
C ILE A 387 -0.06 -5.07 -20.94
N GLU A 388 -0.09 -6.34 -20.54
CA GLU A 388 -1.33 -7.11 -20.49
C GLU A 388 -2.33 -6.46 -19.52
N ASN A 389 -3.52 -6.14 -20.02
CA ASN A 389 -4.52 -5.40 -19.26
C ASN A 389 -5.95 -5.83 -19.64
N LYS A 390 -6.63 -6.50 -18.71
CA LYS A 390 -8.00 -6.99 -18.89
C LYS A 390 -9.09 -5.92 -18.86
N PHE A 391 -8.75 -4.69 -18.45
CA PHE A 391 -9.72 -3.57 -18.45
C PHE A 391 -9.79 -2.80 -19.76
N VAL A 392 -8.87 -3.09 -20.69
CA VAL A 392 -8.85 -2.39 -21.98
C VAL A 392 -10.07 -2.82 -22.81
N SER A 393 -10.93 -1.86 -23.11
CA SER A 393 -12.05 -2.09 -24.02
C SER A 393 -11.53 -2.26 -25.44
N GLN A 394 -11.99 -3.32 -26.10
CA GLN A 394 -11.81 -3.42 -27.54
C GLN A 394 -12.67 -2.32 -28.19
N VAL A 395 -12.06 -1.23 -28.59
CA VAL A 395 -12.70 -0.27 -29.49
C VAL A 395 -12.87 -1.00 -30.83
N GLN A 396 -14.09 -1.38 -31.14
CA GLN A 396 -14.41 -1.80 -32.52
C GLN A 396 -14.13 -0.59 -33.40
N THR A 397 -12.95 -0.51 -33.94
CA THR A 397 -12.63 0.38 -35.05
C THR A 397 -13.51 -0.07 -36.22
N PHE A 398 -14.61 0.63 -36.47
CA PHE A 398 -15.34 0.57 -37.70
C PHE A 398 -14.47 1.18 -38.82
N VAL A 399 -13.32 0.58 -39.10
CA VAL A 399 -12.66 0.69 -40.36
C VAL A 399 -13.34 -0.35 -41.24
N LYS A 400 -14.19 0.11 -42.16
CA LYS A 400 -14.58 -0.67 -43.33
C LYS A 400 -13.30 -0.97 -44.12
N GLN A 401 -12.55 -1.93 -43.69
CA GLN A 401 -11.67 -2.72 -44.54
C GLN A 401 -12.27 -4.12 -44.54
N GLU A 402 -12.76 -4.50 -45.70
CA GLU A 402 -13.02 -5.90 -46.02
C GLU A 402 -11.69 -6.64 -45.90
N VAL A 403 -11.29 -6.98 -44.71
CA VAL A 403 -10.27 -8.00 -44.47
C VAL A 403 -11.01 -9.31 -44.68
N LYS A 404 -10.78 -9.96 -45.82
CA LYS A 404 -11.01 -11.38 -45.95
C LYS A 404 -10.24 -12.09 -44.86
N VAL A 405 -10.89 -12.30 -43.72
CA VAL A 405 -10.40 -13.19 -42.68
C VAL A 405 -10.47 -14.59 -43.29
N GLU A 406 -9.35 -15.10 -43.77
CA GLU A 406 -9.20 -16.54 -43.97
C GLU A 406 -9.39 -17.18 -42.59
N VAL A 407 -10.58 -17.69 -42.36
CA VAL A 407 -10.87 -18.53 -41.20
C VAL A 407 -10.04 -19.80 -41.41
N LYS A 408 -8.86 -19.84 -40.77
CA LYS A 408 -8.06 -21.08 -40.72
C LYS A 408 -8.95 -22.16 -40.13
N THR A 409 -9.19 -23.20 -40.93
CA THR A 409 -9.96 -24.35 -40.44
C THR A 409 -9.35 -24.93 -39.18
N PRO A 410 -10.15 -25.54 -38.29
CA PRO A 410 -9.62 -26.17 -37.06
C PRO A 410 -8.45 -27.11 -37.33
N GLU A 411 -8.44 -27.79 -38.48
CA GLU A 411 -7.36 -28.68 -38.93
C GLU A 411 -6.03 -27.93 -39.19
N ALA A 412 -6.09 -26.73 -39.80
CA ALA A 412 -4.89 -25.90 -39.99
C ALA A 412 -4.28 -25.43 -38.68
N LYS A 413 -5.12 -25.17 -37.66
CA LYS A 413 -4.69 -24.77 -36.33
C LYS A 413 -4.10 -25.94 -35.52
N ILE A 414 -4.65 -27.14 -35.68
CA ILE A 414 -4.12 -28.39 -35.14
C ILE A 414 -2.72 -28.64 -35.70
N LYS A 415 -2.55 -28.56 -37.02
CA LYS A 415 -1.26 -28.77 -37.68
C LYS A 415 -0.20 -27.74 -37.28
N GLU A 416 -0.58 -26.49 -37.03
CA GLU A 416 0.33 -25.45 -36.51
C GLU A 416 0.77 -25.76 -35.06
N LEU A 417 -0.13 -26.27 -34.22
CA LEU A 417 0.18 -26.68 -32.83
C LEU A 417 1.06 -27.95 -32.80
N GLU A 418 0.80 -28.93 -33.69
CA GLU A 418 1.63 -30.12 -33.85
C GLU A 418 3.07 -29.76 -34.24
N ASN A 419 3.25 -28.83 -35.18
CA ASN A 419 4.58 -28.34 -35.55
C ASN A 419 5.29 -27.66 -34.36
N LYS A 420 4.61 -26.83 -33.55
CA LYS A 420 5.18 -26.22 -32.36
C LYS A 420 5.56 -27.25 -31.30
N ILE A 421 4.77 -28.30 -31.14
CA ILE A 421 5.08 -29.41 -30.23
C ILE A 421 6.35 -30.13 -30.69
N ALA A 422 6.48 -30.38 -32.01
CA ALA A 422 7.67 -31.02 -32.59
C ALA A 422 8.93 -30.14 -32.36
N GLU A 423 8.85 -28.83 -32.61
CA GLU A 423 9.96 -27.90 -32.37
C GLU A 423 10.38 -27.87 -30.88
N MET A 424 9.40 -27.81 -29.97
CA MET A 424 9.68 -27.84 -28.52
C MET A 424 10.30 -29.15 -28.08
N SER A 425 9.88 -30.28 -28.64
CA SER A 425 10.45 -31.60 -28.36
C SER A 425 11.91 -31.71 -28.79
N VAL A 426 12.27 -31.15 -29.95
CA VAL A 426 13.68 -31.06 -30.39
C VAL A 426 14.51 -30.21 -29.41
N LYS A 427 13.98 -29.09 -28.95
CA LYS A 427 14.67 -28.21 -28.02
C LYS A 427 14.85 -28.84 -26.62
N ILE A 428 13.89 -29.62 -26.15
CA ILE A 428 14.00 -30.40 -24.92
C ILE A 428 15.11 -31.44 -25.02
N ASN A 429 15.22 -32.16 -26.16
CA ASN A 429 16.28 -33.14 -26.38
C ASN A 429 17.66 -32.47 -26.40
N GLN A 430 17.81 -31.32 -27.06
CA GLN A 430 19.06 -30.56 -27.07
C GLN A 430 19.48 -30.13 -25.65
N LEU A 431 18.54 -29.57 -24.87
CA LEU A 431 18.81 -29.17 -23.49
C LEU A 431 19.14 -30.36 -22.58
N THR A 432 18.55 -31.53 -22.84
CA THR A 432 18.83 -32.74 -22.09
C THR A 432 20.26 -33.26 -22.36
N GLU A 433 20.70 -33.20 -23.63
CA GLU A 433 22.08 -33.54 -24.02
C GLU A 433 23.11 -32.56 -23.41
N GLU A 434 22.79 -31.27 -23.43
CA GLU A 434 23.64 -30.22 -22.87
C GLU A 434 23.77 -30.39 -21.34
N ASN A 435 22.69 -30.69 -20.65
CA ASN A 435 22.68 -31.01 -19.23
C ASN A 435 23.52 -32.27 -18.91
N ALA A 436 23.46 -33.28 -19.78
CA ALA A 436 24.29 -34.48 -19.61
C ALA A 436 25.79 -34.17 -19.79
N LYS A 437 26.15 -33.29 -20.73
CA LYS A 437 27.54 -32.83 -20.91
C LYS A 437 28.02 -32.01 -19.70
N LEU A 438 27.19 -31.10 -19.19
CA LEU A 438 27.52 -30.31 -18.02
C LEU A 438 27.72 -31.18 -16.75
N LYS A 439 26.86 -32.18 -16.55
CA LYS A 439 27.04 -33.16 -15.44
C LYS A 439 28.37 -33.89 -15.53
N LYS A 440 28.78 -34.37 -16.71
CA LYS A 440 30.08 -35.02 -16.91
C LYS A 440 31.25 -34.04 -16.66
N GLN A 441 31.13 -32.77 -17.04
CA GLN A 441 32.16 -31.78 -16.74
C GLN A 441 32.27 -31.48 -15.24
N ILE A 442 31.16 -31.46 -14.52
CA ILE A 442 31.14 -31.28 -13.06
C ILE A 442 31.81 -32.46 -12.36
N GLU A 443 31.50 -33.72 -12.79
CA GLU A 443 32.14 -34.93 -12.26
C GLU A 443 33.65 -34.95 -12.53
N ALA A 444 34.08 -34.59 -13.74
CA ALA A 444 35.50 -34.49 -14.09
C ALA A 444 36.22 -33.44 -13.23
N LYS A 445 35.61 -32.25 -13.02
CA LYS A 445 36.20 -31.23 -12.14
C LYS A 445 36.23 -31.64 -10.66
N LYS A 446 35.27 -32.45 -10.19
CA LYS A 446 35.29 -33.02 -8.84
C LYS A 446 36.41 -34.04 -8.69
N ALA A 447 36.62 -34.91 -9.69
CA ALA A 447 37.72 -35.87 -9.69
C ALA A 447 39.09 -35.17 -9.71
N GLN A 448 39.27 -34.13 -10.54
CA GLN A 448 40.53 -33.32 -10.54
C GLN A 448 40.78 -32.62 -9.20
N LYS A 449 39.74 -32.11 -8.52
CA LYS A 449 39.91 -31.55 -7.18
C LYS A 449 40.33 -32.57 -6.15
N GLN A 450 39.81 -33.82 -6.22
CA GLN A 450 40.22 -34.91 -5.34
C GLN A 450 41.66 -35.36 -5.59
N GLU A 451 42.10 -35.45 -6.87
CA GLU A 451 43.50 -35.74 -7.21
C GLU A 451 44.48 -34.64 -6.73
N THR A 452 44.07 -33.34 -6.81
CA THR A 452 44.87 -32.22 -6.31
C THR A 452 44.99 -32.25 -4.78
N GLN A 453 43.93 -32.60 -4.06
CA GLN A 453 43.96 -32.74 -2.61
C GLN A 453 44.83 -33.91 -2.16
N VAL A 454 44.79 -35.06 -2.88
CA VAL A 454 45.66 -36.21 -2.59
C VAL A 454 47.13 -35.91 -2.87
N GLN A 455 47.46 -35.04 -3.83
CA GLN A 455 48.85 -34.58 -4.10
C GLN A 455 49.35 -33.54 -3.09
N GLU A 456 48.46 -32.75 -2.49
CA GLU A 456 48.85 -31.80 -1.42
C GLU A 456 49.03 -32.48 -0.06
N ASP A 457 48.37 -33.59 0.19
CA ASP A 457 48.46 -34.33 1.46
C ASP A 457 49.71 -35.26 1.49
N GLN A 458 50.23 -35.73 0.35
CA GLN A 458 51.45 -36.58 0.32
C GLN A 458 52.71 -35.94 0.91
N PRO A 459 53.00 -34.60 0.75
CA PRO A 459 54.16 -34.01 1.41
C PRO A 459 54.03 -33.87 2.94
N GLN A 460 52.83 -33.90 3.50
CA GLN A 460 52.66 -33.80 4.94
C GLN A 460 52.85 -35.15 5.65
N GLU A 461 52.43 -36.26 5.07
CA GLU A 461 52.73 -37.60 5.60
C GLU A 461 54.21 -37.93 5.55
N GLN A 462 54.94 -37.55 4.51
CA GLN A 462 56.41 -37.76 4.45
C GLN A 462 57.17 -36.92 5.49
N LYS A 463 56.68 -35.71 5.82
CA LYS A 463 57.25 -34.90 6.90
C LYS A 463 57.00 -35.47 8.29
N LEU A 464 55.85 -36.12 8.47
CA LEU A 464 55.50 -36.75 9.74
C LEU A 464 56.26 -38.06 9.96
N GLN A 465 56.61 -38.84 8.89
CA GLN A 465 57.41 -40.05 8.96
C GLN A 465 58.90 -39.72 9.15
N MET A 466 59.43 -38.62 8.59
CA MET A 466 60.83 -38.20 8.81
C MET A 466 61.10 -37.68 10.22
N GLN A 467 60.10 -37.28 10.97
CA GLN A 467 60.25 -36.86 12.37
C GLN A 467 60.24 -38.04 13.36
N LYS A 468 59.94 -39.27 12.92
CA LYS A 468 59.90 -40.47 13.78
C LYS A 468 61.16 -41.35 13.70
N GLU A 469 62.15 -41.03 12.87
CA GLU A 469 63.39 -41.80 12.67
C GLU A 469 64.68 -41.02 13.05
N GLN A 470 64.68 -40.30 14.17
CA GLN A 470 65.95 -39.85 14.78
C GLN A 470 66.14 -40.59 16.11
N PRO A 471 67.28 -41.26 16.35
CA PRO A 471 67.56 -42.00 17.57
C PRO A 471 67.81 -41.04 18.74
N GLU A 472 67.20 -41.36 19.87
CA GLU A 472 67.37 -40.68 21.16
C GLU A 472 68.79 -40.86 21.69
N GLU A 473 69.54 -39.78 21.91
CA GLU A 473 70.71 -39.75 22.80
C GLU A 473 70.25 -39.63 24.26
N PRO A 474 70.93 -40.27 25.24
CA PRO A 474 70.45 -40.34 26.63
C PRO A 474 70.62 -39.03 27.37
N PRO A 475 69.72 -38.71 28.29
CA PRO A 475 69.68 -37.40 28.94
C PRO A 475 70.71 -37.25 30.04
N GLN A 476 71.44 -36.14 30.03
CA GLN A 476 72.21 -35.63 31.17
C GLN A 476 71.26 -35.01 32.21
N GLU A 477 71.43 -35.49 33.46
CA GLU A 477 70.77 -34.95 34.63
C GLU A 477 71.08 -33.48 34.87
N GLN A 478 70.10 -32.63 34.80
CA GLN A 478 70.12 -31.32 35.50
C GLN A 478 68.87 -31.23 36.37
N LYS A 479 69.14 -31.26 37.68
CA LYS A 479 68.16 -30.95 38.73
C LYS A 479 67.61 -29.55 38.51
N LEU A 480 66.34 -29.42 38.24
CA LEU A 480 65.58 -28.19 38.40
C LEU A 480 64.40 -28.50 39.32
N GLN A 481 64.30 -27.67 40.34
CA GLN A 481 63.29 -27.72 41.41
C GLN A 481 61.88 -27.63 40.85
N ILE A 482 61.09 -28.56 41.21
CA ILE A 482 59.63 -28.59 41.00
C ILE A 482 59.05 -27.66 42.04
N GLN A 483 58.51 -26.51 41.65
CA GLN A 483 57.48 -25.82 42.36
C GLN A 483 56.13 -26.43 42.02
N GLU A 484 55.51 -27.04 43.00
CA GLU A 484 54.14 -27.53 42.92
C GLU A 484 53.19 -26.37 42.74
N GLU A 485 52.63 -26.19 41.54
CA GLU A 485 51.42 -25.44 41.37
C GLU A 485 50.23 -26.34 41.66
N GLN A 486 49.47 -25.97 42.69
CA GLN A 486 48.21 -26.60 43.06
C GLN A 486 47.16 -26.35 41.96
N PRO A 487 46.25 -27.31 41.77
CA PRO A 487 45.18 -27.13 40.74
C PRO A 487 44.20 -26.06 41.23
N GLU A 488 43.87 -25.14 40.29
CA GLU A 488 42.82 -24.12 40.50
C GLU A 488 41.46 -24.81 40.65
N GLU A 489 40.78 -24.47 41.73
CA GLU A 489 39.37 -24.84 41.96
C GLU A 489 38.48 -24.06 40.99
N PRO A 490 37.34 -24.64 40.59
CA PRO A 490 36.37 -23.94 39.74
C PRO A 490 35.72 -22.75 40.49
N PRO A 491 35.35 -21.65 39.82
CA PRO A 491 34.82 -20.47 40.45
C PRO A 491 33.50 -20.78 41.17
N GLN A 492 33.48 -20.49 42.46
CA GLN A 492 32.29 -20.52 43.30
C GLN A 492 31.26 -19.50 42.85
N GLU A 493 30.03 -19.92 42.67
CA GLU A 493 28.86 -19.08 42.56
C GLU A 493 28.80 -18.08 43.74
N GLN A 494 28.94 -16.81 43.44
CA GLN A 494 28.62 -15.76 44.39
C GLN A 494 27.11 -15.71 44.62
N LYS A 495 26.66 -16.32 45.72
CA LYS A 495 25.34 -16.05 46.29
C LYS A 495 25.32 -14.60 46.74
N LEU A 496 24.59 -13.78 46.04
CA LEU A 496 24.15 -12.49 46.51
C LEU A 496 23.27 -12.70 47.75
N GLN A 497 23.80 -12.36 48.93
CA GLN A 497 22.99 -12.19 50.12
C GLN A 497 22.13 -10.93 49.95
N ILE A 498 20.84 -11.16 49.77
CA ILE A 498 19.82 -10.11 49.91
C ILE A 498 19.74 -9.83 51.41
N GLN A 499 20.26 -8.71 51.87
CA GLN A 499 19.92 -8.14 53.18
C GLN A 499 18.48 -7.66 53.09
N GLU A 500 17.60 -8.25 53.89
CA GLU A 500 16.28 -7.71 54.20
C GLU A 500 16.46 -6.37 54.95
N GLU A 501 16.31 -5.26 54.24
CA GLU A 501 16.06 -3.99 54.87
C GLU A 501 14.59 -3.96 55.30
N GLN A 502 14.39 -3.77 56.63
CA GLN A 502 13.06 -3.53 57.21
C GLN A 502 12.48 -2.24 56.62
N PRO A 503 11.16 -2.19 56.34
CA PRO A 503 10.54 -0.98 55.83
C PRO A 503 10.58 0.13 56.90
N GLN A 504 11.24 1.24 56.58
CA GLN A 504 11.05 2.50 57.30
C GLN A 504 9.67 3.03 56.89
N GLU A 505 8.89 3.38 57.93
CA GLU A 505 7.62 4.08 57.81
C GLU A 505 7.83 5.39 57.04
N GLU A 506 7.24 5.52 55.86
CA GLU A 506 7.11 6.80 55.18
C GLU A 506 6.11 7.68 55.95
N PRO A 507 6.38 8.97 56.13
CA PRO A 507 5.41 9.90 56.73
C PRO A 507 4.22 10.07 55.79
N GLU A 508 3.00 10.08 56.36
CA GLU A 508 1.76 10.37 55.67
C GLU A 508 1.87 11.66 54.83
N PRO A 509 1.45 11.67 53.55
CA PRO A 509 1.41 12.90 52.78
C PRO A 509 0.27 13.78 53.28
N GLU A 510 0.62 15.05 53.56
CA GLU A 510 -0.33 16.13 53.84
C GLU A 510 -1.42 16.19 52.77
N HIS A 511 -2.67 16.32 53.21
CA HIS A 511 -3.83 16.56 52.37
C HIS A 511 -3.63 17.78 51.47
N VAL A 512 -3.29 17.54 50.19
CA VAL A 512 -3.53 18.50 49.11
C VAL A 512 -4.95 18.28 48.62
N GLN A 513 -5.81 19.28 48.80
CA GLN A 513 -7.17 19.30 48.26
C GLN A 513 -7.07 19.24 46.73
N GLU A 514 -7.47 18.11 46.14
CA GLU A 514 -7.73 18.02 44.71
C GLU A 514 -9.03 18.79 44.38
N GLU A 515 -8.93 19.80 43.54
CA GLU A 515 -10.08 20.46 42.93
C GLU A 515 -10.81 19.47 41.99
N PRO A 516 -12.16 19.42 41.96
CA PRO A 516 -12.93 18.51 41.14
C PRO A 516 -13.07 19.05 39.72
N ALA A 517 -12.07 18.76 38.83
CA ALA A 517 -12.13 19.14 37.42
C ALA A 517 -12.72 18.06 36.47
N GLN A 518 -13.17 16.93 36.99
CA GLN A 518 -13.74 15.84 36.18
C GLN A 518 -15.25 15.73 36.22
N ASP A 519 -15.93 16.31 37.21
CA ASP A 519 -17.39 16.21 37.30
C ASP A 519 -18.15 17.23 36.43
N GLU A 520 -17.54 18.34 36.02
CA GLU A 520 -18.21 19.31 35.13
C GLU A 520 -18.38 18.81 33.69
N ILE A 521 -17.46 17.98 33.18
CA ILE A 521 -17.55 17.47 31.80
C ILE A 521 -18.69 16.44 31.69
N HIS A 522 -18.92 15.62 32.69
CA HIS A 522 -20.02 14.66 32.70
C HIS A 522 -21.39 15.29 32.97
N GLN A 523 -21.44 16.45 33.63
CA GLN A 523 -22.70 17.18 33.83
C GLN A 523 -23.15 17.93 32.57
N GLU A 524 -22.24 18.47 31.76
CA GLU A 524 -22.57 19.08 30.47
C GLU A 524 -23.03 18.05 29.43
N GLU A 525 -22.42 16.86 29.36
CA GLU A 525 -22.86 15.79 28.47
C GLU A 525 -24.26 15.28 28.84
N ASN A 526 -24.58 15.12 30.11
CA ASN A 526 -25.90 14.69 30.56
C ASN A 526 -26.97 15.75 30.32
N GLN A 527 -26.67 17.04 30.44
CA GLN A 527 -27.61 18.13 30.12
C GLN A 527 -27.95 18.23 28.64
N ILE A 528 -26.98 17.89 27.76
CA ILE A 528 -27.21 17.86 26.31
C ILE A 528 -28.07 16.66 25.92
N ILE A 529 -27.96 15.52 26.60
CA ILE A 529 -28.81 14.34 26.36
C ILE A 529 -30.25 14.58 26.83
N GLU A 530 -30.44 15.16 28.02
CA GLU A 530 -31.80 15.48 28.52
C GLU A 530 -32.52 16.57 27.70
N GLN A 531 -31.78 17.55 27.14
CA GLN A 531 -32.39 18.54 26.23
C GLN A 531 -32.72 17.96 24.85
N GLY A 532 -32.02 16.89 24.42
CA GLY A 532 -32.29 16.15 23.19
C GLY A 532 -33.55 15.28 23.30
N GLU A 533 -33.81 14.68 24.43
CA GLU A 533 -35.00 13.84 24.66
C GLU A 533 -36.30 14.65 24.90
N GLN A 534 -36.20 15.85 25.51
CA GLN A 534 -37.36 16.73 25.69
C GLN A 534 -37.87 17.41 24.39
N ALA A 535 -37.08 17.38 23.32
CA ALA A 535 -37.48 17.91 22.03
C ALA A 535 -38.28 16.91 21.17
N GLN A 536 -38.43 15.66 21.58
CA GLN A 536 -39.14 14.61 20.83
C GLN A 536 -40.54 14.26 21.35
N GLU A 537 -40.99 14.83 22.47
CA GLU A 537 -42.33 14.56 23.01
C GLU A 537 -43.22 15.82 22.99
N GLN A 538 -43.53 16.37 21.82
CA GLN A 538 -44.74 17.19 21.63
C GLN A 538 -45.60 16.57 20.52
N PRO A 539 -46.83 16.12 20.81
CA PRO A 539 -47.74 15.61 19.80
C PRO A 539 -48.20 16.79 18.91
N LYS A 540 -48.05 16.63 17.62
CA LYS A 540 -48.71 17.50 16.63
C LYS A 540 -50.20 17.26 16.67
N GLU A 541 -50.98 18.25 17.10
CA GLU A 541 -52.41 18.31 16.85
C GLU A 541 -52.68 18.36 15.34
N GLU A 542 -53.47 17.40 14.88
CA GLU A 542 -54.04 17.38 13.53
C GLU A 542 -55.05 18.54 13.42
N GLN A 543 -54.75 19.54 12.60
CA GLN A 543 -55.76 20.45 12.05
C GLN A 543 -56.15 19.95 10.66
N ALA A 544 -57.44 19.63 10.52
CA ALA A 544 -58.11 19.24 9.29
C ALA A 544 -58.06 20.39 8.24
N PRO A 545 -57.99 20.09 6.95
CA PRO A 545 -57.97 21.12 5.93
C PRO A 545 -59.34 21.71 5.68
N GLU A 546 -59.41 23.05 5.75
CA GLU A 546 -60.55 23.83 5.30
C GLU A 546 -60.60 23.88 3.76
N GLN A 547 -61.79 23.72 3.23
CA GLN A 547 -62.13 23.59 1.81
C GLN A 547 -61.80 24.88 1.00
N ALA A 548 -61.19 24.72 -0.15
CA ALA A 548 -61.08 25.73 -1.17
C ALA A 548 -62.35 25.75 -2.05
N PRO A 549 -62.86 26.91 -2.51
CA PRO A 549 -63.92 26.99 -3.51
C PRO A 549 -63.37 26.80 -4.93
N GLU A 550 -64.12 26.07 -5.72
CA GLU A 550 -64.01 25.93 -7.17
C GLU A 550 -64.19 27.29 -7.88
N GLU A 551 -63.32 27.60 -8.83
CA GLU A 551 -63.68 28.40 -10.00
C GLU A 551 -63.08 27.80 -11.26
N THR A 552 -63.98 27.31 -12.06
CA THR A 552 -63.88 26.87 -13.44
C THR A 552 -63.48 28.05 -14.36
N GLN A 553 -62.52 27.82 -15.24
CA GLN A 553 -62.60 28.40 -16.62
C GLN A 553 -61.73 27.58 -17.57
N GLU A 554 -62.46 26.93 -18.45
CA GLU A 554 -62.02 26.42 -19.73
C GLU A 554 -61.45 27.56 -20.60
N GLN A 555 -60.32 27.36 -21.26
CA GLN A 555 -60.07 28.00 -22.56
C GLN A 555 -59.26 27.04 -23.46
N GLU A 556 -59.85 26.88 -24.62
CA GLU A 556 -59.59 25.98 -25.70
C GLU A 556 -58.26 26.13 -26.40
N LEU A 557 -57.80 25.03 -26.94
CA LEU A 557 -56.86 24.84 -28.01
C LEU A 557 -57.13 25.72 -29.23
N ARG A 558 -56.06 26.31 -29.81
CA ARG A 558 -55.96 26.54 -31.27
C ARG A 558 -54.57 26.21 -31.73
N ILE A 559 -54.53 25.19 -32.54
CA ILE A 559 -53.47 24.82 -33.48
C ILE A 559 -53.56 25.76 -34.66
N GLU A 560 -52.47 26.38 -35.09
CA GLU A 560 -52.29 26.82 -36.46
C GLU A 560 -50.94 26.36 -36.99
N GLU A 561 -51.04 25.41 -37.89
CA GLU A 561 -50.03 25.09 -38.92
C GLU A 561 -49.86 26.29 -39.86
N GLN A 562 -48.61 26.67 -40.13
CA GLN A 562 -48.24 27.27 -41.41
C GLN A 562 -46.81 26.92 -41.76
N ASN A 563 -46.69 26.16 -42.82
CA ASN A 563 -45.53 25.91 -43.66
C ASN A 563 -45.67 26.68 -44.98
N PRO A 564 -44.74 26.67 -45.93
CA PRO A 564 -43.53 27.50 -46.05
C PRO A 564 -43.59 28.31 -47.37
N GLU A 565 -42.60 29.09 -47.64
CA GLU A 565 -41.94 29.29 -48.95
C GLU A 565 -41.34 30.69 -49.17
N GLU A 566 -40.13 30.65 -49.74
CA GLU A 566 -39.51 31.58 -50.67
C GLU A 566 -39.14 33.01 -50.20
N ASN A 567 -37.87 33.39 -50.19
CA ASN A 567 -37.20 33.99 -51.35
C ASN A 567 -35.77 34.47 -51.04
N GLN A 568 -34.93 34.14 -51.96
CA GLN A 568 -33.69 34.73 -52.41
C GLN A 568 -33.51 36.23 -52.16
N GLN A 569 -32.41 36.59 -51.55
CA GLN A 569 -31.37 37.44 -52.17
C GLN A 569 -30.08 37.34 -51.35
#